data_055b7ff737b47c37568570a17a0495c5
#
_entry.id   055b7ff737b47c37568570a17a0495c5
#
_cell.length_a   1.000
_cell.length_b   1.000
_cell.length_c   1.000
_cell.angle_alpha   90.00
_cell.angle_beta   90.00
_cell.angle_gamma   90.00
#
_symmetry.space_group_name_H-M   'P 1'
#
loop_
_entity.id
_entity.type
_entity.pdbx_description
1 polymer ?
#
loop_
_entity_poly.entity_id
_entity_poly.type
_entity_poly.pdbx_seq_one_letter_code
_entity_poly.pdbx_strand_id
1 'polypeptide(L)'
;MIIIPLIFLAISIPSADLPEAVGPIINFIMRKFEVIYSKEQIQQVLNHILEIANSSSIIFPIIFLHGEIGTGKTFLVSHLLKQLGVNETITSPTFSIFNEYQTDIGLIFHYDLYRIKRPEELIFVDLEDNLESGIVIIEWPEMARQYGVVPTMEIFLSYCENSNQRRAQIEVLQ
;
A
#
# COMPACT_ATOMS: atom_id res chain seq x y z
N MET A 1 2.17 -4.29 -23.03
CA MET A 1 0.85 -4.91 -22.86
C MET A 1 0.98 -5.88 -21.70
N ILE A 2 0.65 -5.43 -20.49
CA ILE A 2 0.76 -6.23 -19.26
C ILE A 2 -0.54 -7.02 -19.17
N ILE A 3 -0.47 -8.32 -19.32
CA ILE A 3 -1.61 -9.21 -19.17
C ILE A 3 -1.69 -9.56 -17.69
N ILE A 4 -2.68 -9.02 -16.99
CA ILE A 4 -3.02 -9.42 -15.63
C ILE A 4 -3.99 -10.61 -15.77
N PRO A 5 -3.66 -11.79 -15.27
CA PRO A 5 -4.60 -12.90 -15.30
C PRO A 5 -5.75 -12.66 -14.32
N LEU A 6 -6.94 -12.51 -14.89
CA LEU A 6 -8.21 -12.48 -14.17
C LEU A 6 -8.54 -13.92 -13.71
N ILE A 7 -8.36 -14.23 -12.44
CA ILE A 7 -9.01 -15.40 -11.83
C ILE A 7 -9.66 -14.94 -10.53
N PHE A 8 -10.94 -14.59 -10.63
CA PHE A 8 -11.83 -14.40 -9.50
C PHE A 8 -12.45 -15.74 -9.12
N LEU A 9 -12.23 -16.22 -7.91
CA LEU A 9 -13.17 -17.13 -7.26
C LEU A 9 -13.27 -16.72 -5.78
N ALA A 10 -14.37 -16.07 -5.44
CA ALA A 10 -14.74 -15.77 -4.07
C ALA A 10 -15.06 -17.08 -3.35
N ILE A 11 -14.33 -17.42 -2.29
CA ILE A 11 -14.73 -18.44 -1.34
C ILE A 11 -15.13 -17.71 -0.05
N SER A 12 -16.44 -17.66 0.17
CA SER A 12 -17.06 -17.24 1.42
C SER A 12 -16.77 -18.31 2.47
N ILE A 13 -16.07 -17.98 3.54
CA ILE A 13 -15.86 -18.89 4.68
C ILE A 13 -16.91 -18.57 5.72
N PRO A 14 -17.79 -19.54 6.12
CA PRO A 14 -18.76 -19.32 7.19
C PRO A 14 -18.03 -19.26 8.56
N SER A 15 -18.46 -18.32 9.38
CA SER A 15 -18.06 -18.21 10.78
C SER A 15 -18.71 -19.34 11.59
N ALA A 16 -17.99 -20.40 11.88
CA ALA A 16 -18.26 -21.32 12.99
C ALA A 16 -17.02 -22.16 13.30
N ASP A 17 -16.65 -22.17 14.58
CA ASP A 17 -15.72 -23.10 15.22
C ASP A 17 -14.22 -22.89 15.00
N LEU A 18 -13.65 -22.00 15.81
CA LEU A 18 -12.23 -22.02 16.12
C LEU A 18 -11.99 -23.03 17.25
N PRO A 19 -11.30 -24.17 17.03
CA PRO A 19 -10.76 -24.97 18.10
C PRO A 19 -9.50 -24.31 18.66
N GLU A 20 -9.40 -24.25 19.98
CA GLU A 20 -8.14 -24.05 20.69
C GLU A 20 -7.14 -25.15 20.25
N ALA A 21 -6.20 -24.78 19.39
CA ALA A 21 -5.01 -25.58 19.18
C ALA A 21 -3.87 -24.67 18.78
N VAL A 22 -2.78 -24.78 19.51
CA VAL A 22 -1.45 -24.29 19.16
C VAL A 22 -1.17 -24.75 17.72
N GLY A 23 -1.54 -23.91 16.76
CA GLY A 23 -1.25 -24.13 15.35
C GLY A 23 0.23 -23.90 15.09
N PRO A 24 0.80 -24.51 14.05
CA PRO A 24 2.19 -24.33 13.71
C PRO A 24 2.46 -22.83 13.51
N ILE A 25 3.59 -22.37 14.04
CA ILE A 25 4.14 -21.05 13.74
C ILE A 25 4.22 -20.98 12.22
N ILE A 26 3.26 -20.28 11.60
CA ILE A 26 3.32 -19.98 10.17
C ILE A 26 4.56 -19.11 10.06
N ASN A 27 5.63 -19.65 9.48
CA ASN A 27 6.78 -18.88 9.09
C ASN A 27 6.30 -17.88 8.04
N PHE A 28 5.92 -16.68 8.45
CA PHE A 28 5.75 -15.55 7.55
C PHE A 28 7.09 -15.32 6.89
N ILE A 29 7.23 -15.71 5.64
CA ILE A 29 8.41 -15.41 4.85
C ILE A 29 8.31 -13.91 4.52
N MET A 30 8.90 -13.08 5.39
CA MET A 30 9.09 -11.67 5.08
C MET A 30 10.10 -11.56 3.94
N ARG A 31 9.63 -11.19 2.76
CA ARG A 31 10.53 -10.78 1.68
C ARG A 31 10.86 -9.31 1.87
N LYS A 32 12.15 -9.02 1.93
CA LYS A 32 12.67 -7.67 2.13
C LYS A 32 13.56 -7.28 0.94
N PHE A 33 13.27 -6.13 0.37
CA PHE A 33 14.04 -5.54 -0.73
C PHE A 33 14.52 -4.15 -0.32
N GLU A 34 15.71 -3.78 -0.72
CA GLU A 34 16.24 -2.43 -0.52
C GLU A 34 16.77 -1.87 -1.83
N VAL A 35 16.38 -0.64 -2.14
CA VAL A 35 16.79 0.08 -3.34
C VAL A 35 17.20 1.50 -2.96
N ILE A 36 18.42 1.92 -3.38
CA ILE A 36 18.83 3.32 -3.32
C ILE A 36 18.64 3.91 -4.71
N TYR A 37 17.89 5.02 -4.80
CA TYR A 37 17.48 5.59 -6.08
C TYR A 37 17.50 7.12 -6.05
N SER A 38 17.70 7.74 -7.22
CA SER A 38 17.42 9.16 -7.46
C SER A 38 15.98 9.32 -8.03
N LYS A 39 15.50 10.56 -8.15
CA LYS A 39 14.17 10.82 -8.72
C LYS A 39 14.01 10.23 -10.13
N GLU A 40 15.07 10.28 -10.93
CA GLU A 40 15.10 9.76 -12.30
C GLU A 40 15.08 8.22 -12.34
N GLN A 41 15.45 7.60 -11.24
CA GLN A 41 15.52 6.14 -11.10
C GLN A 41 14.30 5.53 -10.39
N ILE A 42 13.25 6.32 -10.15
CA ILE A 42 12.04 5.88 -9.45
C ILE A 42 11.45 4.59 -10.04
N GLN A 43 11.63 4.38 -11.35
CA GLN A 43 11.17 3.19 -12.05
C GLN A 43 11.70 1.88 -11.45
N GLN A 44 12.90 1.89 -10.87
CA GLN A 44 13.48 0.70 -10.23
C GLN A 44 12.64 0.28 -9.01
N VAL A 45 12.22 1.24 -8.19
CA VAL A 45 11.36 0.98 -7.02
C VAL A 45 9.99 0.48 -7.46
N LEU A 46 9.40 1.14 -8.46
CA LEU A 46 8.07 0.78 -8.98
C LEU A 46 8.06 -0.63 -9.56
N ASN A 47 9.10 -1.04 -10.26
CA ASN A 47 9.21 -2.39 -10.82
C ASN A 47 9.18 -3.45 -9.71
N HIS A 48 9.90 -3.24 -8.59
CA HIS A 48 9.85 -4.15 -7.46
C HIS A 48 8.46 -4.22 -6.82
N ILE A 49 7.80 -3.06 -6.62
CA ILE A 49 6.44 -3.01 -6.06
C ILE A 49 5.46 -3.79 -6.94
N LEU A 50 5.48 -3.56 -8.25
CA LEU A 50 4.57 -4.21 -9.20
C LEU A 50 4.88 -5.71 -9.36
N GLU A 51 6.15 -6.11 -9.36
CA GLU A 51 6.55 -7.52 -9.42
C GLU A 51 6.02 -8.29 -8.21
N ILE A 52 6.14 -7.69 -7.02
CA ILE A 52 5.62 -8.27 -5.78
C ILE A 52 4.10 -8.36 -5.83
N ALA A 53 3.42 -7.27 -6.18
CA ALA A 53 1.96 -7.24 -6.28
C ALA A 53 1.43 -8.30 -7.27
N ASN A 54 2.09 -8.46 -8.42
CA ASN A 54 1.72 -9.46 -9.43
C ASN A 54 2.02 -10.91 -9.00
N SER A 55 2.98 -11.12 -8.11
CA SER A 55 3.33 -12.46 -7.61
C SER A 55 2.46 -12.91 -6.43
N SER A 56 1.70 -12.00 -5.83
CA SER A 56 0.80 -12.28 -4.72
C SER A 56 -0.59 -12.70 -5.22
N SER A 57 -1.25 -13.58 -4.46
CA SER A 57 -2.66 -13.94 -4.72
C SER A 57 -3.65 -12.93 -4.11
N ILE A 58 -3.17 -11.77 -3.70
CA ILE A 58 -3.97 -10.75 -3.02
C ILE A 58 -4.73 -9.94 -4.05
N ILE A 59 -6.05 -9.87 -3.91
CA ILE A 59 -6.94 -9.17 -4.85
C ILE A 59 -6.81 -7.65 -4.67
N PHE A 60 -6.87 -7.19 -3.42
CA PHE A 60 -6.77 -5.77 -3.07
C PHE A 60 -5.58 -5.55 -2.14
N PRO A 61 -4.41 -5.20 -2.68
CA PRO A 61 -3.25 -4.94 -1.84
C PRO A 61 -3.44 -3.67 -0.99
N ILE A 62 -3.02 -3.76 0.27
CA ILE A 62 -2.95 -2.64 1.20
C ILE A 62 -1.49 -2.28 1.35
N ILE A 63 -1.12 -1.08 0.91
CA ILE A 63 0.26 -0.61 0.88
C ILE A 63 0.44 0.51 1.90
N PHE A 64 1.31 0.31 2.87
CA PHE A 64 1.71 1.34 3.83
C PHE A 64 3.00 2.03 3.40
N LEU A 65 3.01 3.37 3.43
CA LEU A 65 4.20 4.18 3.17
C LEU A 65 4.63 4.93 4.43
N HIS A 66 5.82 4.58 4.89
CA HIS A 66 6.49 5.19 6.03
C HIS A 66 7.61 6.12 5.56
N GLY A 67 7.93 7.09 6.37
CA GLY A 67 9.06 7.98 6.15
C GLY A 67 8.76 9.42 6.61
N GLU A 68 9.80 10.16 6.91
CA GLU A 68 9.71 11.56 7.32
C GLU A 68 9.10 12.46 6.25
N ILE A 69 8.74 13.69 6.64
CA ILE A 69 8.29 14.71 5.68
C ILE A 69 9.41 14.95 4.64
N GLY A 70 9.03 15.02 3.36
CA GLY A 70 9.96 15.28 2.26
C GLY A 70 10.77 14.07 1.76
N THR A 71 10.58 12.86 2.31
CA THR A 71 11.24 11.65 1.80
C THR A 71 10.73 11.20 0.44
N GLY A 72 9.57 11.71 0.00
CA GLY A 72 9.02 11.43 -1.33
C GLY A 72 7.89 10.42 -1.36
N LYS A 73 7.15 10.21 -0.27
CA LYS A 73 5.99 9.31 -0.24
C LYS A 73 5.00 9.62 -1.35
N THR A 74 4.44 10.83 -1.37
CA THR A 74 3.49 11.27 -2.39
C THR A 74 4.08 11.24 -3.81
N PHE A 75 5.40 11.50 -3.95
CA PHE A 75 6.10 11.38 -5.23
C PHE A 75 6.08 9.93 -5.73
N LEU A 76 6.43 8.97 -4.87
CA LEU A 76 6.36 7.55 -5.19
C LEU A 76 4.94 7.12 -5.54
N VAL A 77 3.95 7.50 -4.71
CA VAL A 77 2.53 7.16 -4.95
C VAL A 77 2.06 7.72 -6.28
N SER A 78 2.40 8.97 -6.61
CA SER A 78 1.96 9.58 -7.87
C SER A 78 2.50 8.83 -9.11
N HIS A 79 3.71 8.30 -9.04
CA HIS A 79 4.27 7.50 -10.13
C HIS A 79 3.69 6.08 -10.16
N LEU A 80 3.41 5.48 -9.01
CA LEU A 80 2.74 4.18 -8.91
C LEU A 80 1.33 4.26 -9.50
N LEU A 81 0.53 5.26 -9.10
CA LEU A 81 -0.82 5.47 -9.59
C LEU A 81 -0.87 5.64 -11.13
N LYS A 82 0.08 6.39 -11.69
CA LYS A 82 0.22 6.51 -13.16
C LYS A 82 0.47 5.17 -13.84
N GLN A 83 1.30 4.31 -13.26
CA GLN A 83 1.55 2.98 -13.79
C GLN A 83 0.35 2.04 -13.65
N LEU A 84 -0.49 2.26 -12.64
CA LEU A 84 -1.74 1.55 -12.43
C LEU A 84 -2.90 2.09 -13.29
N GLY A 85 -2.62 3.05 -14.17
CA GLY A 85 -3.59 3.54 -15.17
C GLY A 85 -4.35 4.80 -14.78
N VAL A 86 -3.98 5.49 -13.70
CA VAL A 86 -4.58 6.79 -13.35
C VAL A 86 -4.11 7.86 -14.32
N ASN A 87 -5.04 8.43 -15.10
CA ASN A 87 -4.75 9.43 -16.13
C ASN A 87 -4.92 10.88 -15.66
N GLU A 88 -5.60 11.09 -14.55
CA GLU A 88 -5.84 12.41 -13.99
C GLU A 88 -4.63 12.96 -13.21
N THR A 89 -4.71 14.24 -12.82
CA THR A 89 -3.68 14.88 -12.02
C THR A 89 -3.71 14.33 -10.59
N ILE A 90 -2.61 13.73 -10.17
CA ILE A 90 -2.48 13.15 -8.84
C ILE A 90 -1.92 14.22 -7.89
N THR A 91 -2.68 14.51 -6.84
CA THR A 91 -2.31 15.45 -5.77
C THR A 91 -2.26 14.71 -4.44
N SER A 92 -1.47 15.24 -3.49
CA SER A 92 -1.48 14.73 -2.12
C SER A 92 -2.86 14.98 -1.49
N PRO A 93 -3.48 13.97 -0.86
CA PRO A 93 -4.77 14.12 -0.21
C PRO A 93 -4.67 14.69 1.22
N THR A 94 -3.60 15.45 1.54
CA THR A 94 -3.36 15.98 2.89
C THR A 94 -4.53 16.80 3.46
N PHE A 95 -5.38 17.38 2.61
CA PHE A 95 -6.57 18.14 3.05
C PHE A 95 -7.85 17.33 2.97
N SER A 96 -8.01 16.50 1.94
CA SER A 96 -9.17 15.62 1.73
C SER A 96 -9.11 14.31 2.51
N ILE A 97 -7.93 13.99 3.08
CA ILE A 97 -7.58 12.74 3.76
C ILE A 97 -7.42 11.59 2.78
N PHE A 98 -8.29 11.41 1.80
CA PHE A 98 -8.12 10.45 0.72
C PHE A 98 -8.62 10.98 -0.63
N ASN A 99 -8.11 10.38 -1.69
CA ASN A 99 -8.59 10.52 -3.06
C ASN A 99 -8.92 9.12 -3.60
N GLU A 100 -9.99 9.04 -4.39
CA GLU A 100 -10.41 7.85 -5.12
C GLU A 100 -10.06 7.98 -6.59
N TYR A 101 -9.56 6.92 -7.20
CA TYR A 101 -9.22 6.84 -8.62
C TYR A 101 -9.87 5.63 -9.26
N GLN A 102 -10.62 5.83 -10.35
CA GLN A 102 -11.16 4.74 -11.16
C GLN A 102 -10.18 4.38 -12.26
N THR A 103 -9.85 3.09 -12.38
CA THR A 103 -8.95 2.56 -13.41
C THR A 103 -9.53 1.32 -14.07
N ASP A 104 -8.88 0.82 -15.13
CA ASP A 104 -9.27 -0.43 -15.78
C ASP A 104 -9.05 -1.67 -14.89
N ILE A 105 -8.24 -1.56 -13.85
CA ILE A 105 -8.00 -2.63 -12.88
C ILE A 105 -8.87 -2.53 -11.61
N GLY A 106 -9.74 -1.52 -11.52
CA GLY A 106 -10.62 -1.29 -10.39
C GLY A 106 -10.37 0.04 -9.67
N LEU A 107 -10.93 0.15 -8.47
CA LEU A 107 -10.77 1.32 -7.61
C LEU A 107 -9.41 1.34 -6.92
N ILE A 108 -8.85 2.53 -6.78
CA ILE A 108 -7.63 2.76 -6.00
C ILE A 108 -7.90 3.93 -5.05
N PHE A 109 -7.63 3.73 -3.77
CA PHE A 109 -7.78 4.73 -2.73
C PHE A 109 -6.40 5.15 -2.21
N HIS A 110 -6.12 6.44 -2.26
CA HIS A 110 -4.88 7.02 -1.76
C HIS A 110 -5.17 7.88 -0.54
N TYR A 111 -4.70 7.45 0.63
CA TYR A 111 -4.85 8.11 1.92
C TYR A 111 -3.57 8.83 2.34
N ASP A 112 -3.71 9.99 2.98
CA ASP A 112 -2.66 10.68 3.74
C ASP A 112 -3.18 10.92 5.17
N LEU A 113 -2.74 10.09 6.11
CA LEU A 113 -3.24 10.11 7.49
C LEU A 113 -2.40 11.00 8.43
N TYR A 114 -1.51 11.84 7.90
CA TYR A 114 -0.65 12.74 8.70
C TYR A 114 -1.43 13.59 9.71
N ARG A 115 -2.64 13.99 9.38
CA ARG A 115 -3.50 14.85 10.22
C ARG A 115 -4.39 14.09 11.18
N ILE A 116 -4.59 12.81 10.97
CA ILE A 116 -5.40 11.95 11.84
C ILE A 116 -4.64 11.75 13.16
N LYS A 117 -5.31 11.99 14.28
CA LYS A 117 -4.72 11.95 15.61
C LYS A 117 -5.24 10.79 16.46
N ARG A 118 -6.37 10.22 16.09
CA ARG A 118 -7.00 9.10 16.79
C ARG A 118 -7.51 8.08 15.79
N PRO A 119 -7.30 6.78 16.04
CA PRO A 119 -7.75 5.72 15.13
C PRO A 119 -9.24 5.77 14.82
N GLU A 120 -10.07 6.19 15.77
CA GLU A 120 -11.54 6.25 15.62
C GLU A 120 -11.97 7.25 14.54
N GLU A 121 -11.14 8.21 14.19
CA GLU A 121 -11.43 9.18 13.13
C GLU A 121 -11.48 8.50 11.74
N LEU A 122 -10.90 7.31 11.60
CA LEU A 122 -10.89 6.55 10.34
C LEU A 122 -12.27 6.02 9.94
N ILE A 123 -13.22 5.92 10.86
CA ILE A 123 -14.64 5.59 10.59
C ILE A 123 -15.27 6.65 9.67
N PHE A 124 -14.86 7.92 9.78
CA PHE A 124 -15.46 9.03 9.03
C PHE A 124 -14.85 9.22 7.63
N VAL A 125 -13.92 8.39 7.23
CA VAL A 125 -13.22 8.46 5.93
C VAL A 125 -13.36 7.15 5.15
N ASP A 126 -14.42 6.40 5.43
CA ASP A 126 -14.84 5.18 4.72
C ASP A 126 -13.70 4.14 4.53
N LEU A 127 -12.73 4.11 5.48
CA LEU A 127 -11.55 3.26 5.32
C LEU A 127 -11.93 1.77 5.26
N GLU A 128 -12.84 1.30 6.10
CA GLU A 128 -13.24 -0.12 6.12
C GLU A 128 -13.86 -0.56 4.79
N ASP A 129 -14.80 0.21 4.26
CA ASP A 129 -15.46 -0.08 2.99
C ASP A 129 -14.46 -0.07 1.82
N ASN A 130 -13.50 0.87 1.86
CA ASN A 130 -12.48 1.00 0.83
C ASN A 130 -11.44 -0.14 0.86
N LEU A 131 -11.14 -0.71 2.03
CA LEU A 131 -10.27 -1.87 2.16
C LEU A 131 -10.84 -3.13 1.48
N GLU A 132 -12.16 -3.24 1.38
CA GLU A 132 -12.86 -4.37 0.76
C GLU A 132 -13.14 -4.16 -0.73
N SER A 133 -13.00 -2.94 -1.24
CA SER A 133 -13.46 -2.57 -2.58
C SER A 133 -12.36 -2.24 -3.58
N GLY A 134 -11.10 -2.04 -3.14
CA GLY A 134 -10.04 -1.66 -4.06
C GLY A 134 -8.62 -1.72 -3.47
N ILE A 135 -7.67 -1.27 -4.26
CA ILE A 135 -6.28 -1.11 -3.83
C ILE A 135 -6.22 0.09 -2.88
N VAL A 136 -5.64 -0.09 -1.70
CA VAL A 136 -5.50 0.99 -0.72
C VAL A 136 -4.03 1.31 -0.48
N ILE A 137 -3.68 2.59 -0.68
CA ILE A 137 -2.33 3.11 -0.45
C ILE A 137 -2.41 4.16 0.64
N ILE A 138 -1.67 3.97 1.74
CA ILE A 138 -1.75 4.83 2.92
C ILE A 138 -0.38 5.44 3.23
N GLU A 139 -0.27 6.77 3.12
CA GLU A 139 0.84 7.53 3.68
C GLU A 139 0.57 7.82 5.17
N TRP A 140 1.60 7.74 6.02
CA TRP A 140 1.50 7.93 7.48
C TRP A 140 0.55 6.94 8.13
N PRO A 141 0.83 5.63 8.03
CA PRO A 141 -0.13 4.57 8.35
C PRO A 141 -0.27 4.25 9.84
N GLU A 142 0.36 5.02 10.74
CA GLU A 142 0.42 4.72 12.17
C GLU A 142 -0.98 4.60 12.79
N MET A 143 -1.92 5.48 12.39
CA MET A 143 -3.29 5.43 12.89
C MET A 143 -4.09 4.28 12.27
N ALA A 144 -3.87 3.96 11.00
CA ALA A 144 -4.48 2.79 10.37
C ALA A 144 -4.02 1.49 11.05
N ARG A 145 -2.74 1.38 11.39
CA ARG A 145 -2.21 0.24 12.14
C ARG A 145 -2.84 0.11 13.53
N GLN A 146 -2.97 1.23 14.27
CA GLN A 146 -3.63 1.23 15.58
C GLN A 146 -5.12 0.89 15.48
N TYR A 147 -5.76 1.24 14.38
CA TYR A 147 -7.14 0.88 14.06
C TYR A 147 -7.32 -0.62 13.76
N GLY A 148 -6.23 -1.33 13.46
CA GLY A 148 -6.22 -2.77 13.19
C GLY A 148 -6.01 -3.14 11.73
N VAL A 149 -5.73 -2.17 10.85
CA VAL A 149 -5.43 -2.47 9.45
C VAL A 149 -4.08 -3.19 9.33
N VAL A 150 -4.09 -4.33 8.64
CA VAL A 150 -2.88 -5.12 8.36
C VAL A 150 -2.50 -4.91 6.90
N PRO A 151 -1.32 -4.34 6.61
CA PRO A 151 -0.88 -4.14 5.24
C PRO A 151 -0.44 -5.46 4.60
N THR A 152 -0.49 -5.53 3.29
CA THR A 152 0.12 -6.60 2.49
C THR A 152 1.56 -6.27 2.12
N MET A 153 1.87 -4.98 2.07
CA MET A 153 3.20 -4.46 1.75
C MET A 153 3.47 -3.20 2.56
N GLU A 154 4.69 -3.08 3.07
CA GLU A 154 5.17 -1.86 3.71
C GLU A 154 6.38 -1.30 2.97
N ILE A 155 6.40 0.01 2.76
CA ILE A 155 7.48 0.72 2.09
C ILE A 155 8.01 1.79 3.04
N PHE A 156 9.28 1.69 3.40
CA PHE A 156 9.96 2.64 4.25
C PHE A 156 10.89 3.52 3.42
N LEU A 157 10.60 4.81 3.35
CA LEU A 157 11.41 5.79 2.65
C LEU A 157 12.28 6.57 3.63
N SER A 158 13.58 6.67 3.33
CA SER A 158 14.52 7.43 4.14
C SER A 158 15.50 8.24 3.28
N TYR A 159 16.08 9.24 3.90
CA TYR A 159 17.15 10.00 3.30
C TYR A 159 18.43 9.16 3.22
N CYS A 160 19.25 9.44 2.23
CA CYS A 160 20.63 8.95 2.13
C CYS A 160 21.60 10.08 2.48
N GLU A 161 22.87 9.76 2.73
CA GLU A 161 23.94 10.75 2.88
C GLU A 161 24.02 11.66 1.66
N ASN A 162 23.86 11.09 0.47
CA ASN A 162 23.69 11.87 -0.75
C ASN A 162 22.24 12.43 -0.79
N SER A 163 22.10 13.74 -0.68
CA SER A 163 20.81 14.45 -0.64
C SER A 163 19.92 14.23 -1.88
N ASN A 164 20.52 13.86 -3.02
CA ASN A 164 19.77 13.59 -4.26
C ASN A 164 19.22 12.17 -4.33
N GLN A 165 19.57 11.32 -3.37
CA GLN A 165 19.13 9.93 -3.32
C GLN A 165 18.20 9.67 -2.14
N ARG A 166 17.41 8.62 -2.29
CA ARG A 166 16.54 8.07 -1.25
C ARG A 166 16.74 6.58 -1.18
N ARG A 167 16.50 6.04 -0.01
CA ARG A 167 16.43 4.59 0.20
C ARG A 167 14.96 4.20 0.32
N ALA A 168 14.56 3.19 -0.44
CA ALA A 168 13.29 2.50 -0.29
C ALA A 168 13.56 1.08 0.20
N GLN A 169 12.99 0.72 1.35
CA GLN A 169 12.96 -0.63 1.87
C GLN A 169 11.53 -1.14 1.73
N ILE A 170 11.34 -2.26 1.05
CA ILE A 170 10.03 -2.86 0.78
C ILE A 170 9.95 -4.17 1.55
N GLU A 171 8.93 -4.32 2.37
CA GLU A 171 8.64 -5.52 3.16
C GLU A 171 7.28 -6.06 2.74
N VAL A 172 7.23 -7.38 2.49
CA VAL A 172 6.02 -8.08 2.06
C VAL A 172 5.59 -9.02 3.17
N LEU A 173 4.35 -8.91 3.58
CA LEU A 173 3.71 -9.77 4.57
C LEU A 173 2.91 -10.83 3.79
N GLN A 174 3.38 -12.07 3.81
CA GLN A 174 2.71 -13.24 3.17
C GLN A 174 2.25 -14.22 4.22
#